data_7e8786c8891f147025722a3b7b2ba447
#
_entry.id   7e8786c8891f147025722a3b7b2ba447
#
_cell.length_a   1.000
_cell.length_b   1.000
_cell.length_c   1.000
_cell.angle_alpha   90.00
_cell.angle_beta   90.00
_cell.angle_gamma   90.00
#
_symmetry.space_group_name_H-M   'P 1'
#
loop_
_entity.id
_entity.type
_entity.pdbx_description
1 polymer ?
#
loop_
_entity_poly.entity_id
_entity_poly.type
_entity_poly.pdbx_seq_one_letter_code
_entity_poly.pdbx_strand_id
1 'polypeptide(L)'
;MRPCCMSKFRPKLILCVVIVMVSGAAGGFVTAGSIPDWYAKLEKPPGTPPNAVFGPVWSLLYLMIGISLARVWHFVPAGTAKGRALVRFAIQMVLNLIWTPIFFGAHLVAVALAVIVALWVMILLTILAFKPLDRNAAWLLVPYLAWVSYATYLNAGFLVMNR
;
A
#
# COMPACT_ATOMS: atom_id res chain seq x y z
N MET A 1 10.50 0.33 -29.19
CA MET A 1 9.95 -0.85 -28.47
C MET A 1 9.28 -1.79 -29.46
N ARG A 2 9.64 -3.08 -29.48
CA ARG A 2 9.10 -4.04 -30.45
C ARG A 2 7.64 -4.36 -30.11
N PRO A 3 6.69 -4.36 -31.08
CA PRO A 3 5.25 -4.57 -30.83
C PRO A 3 4.92 -5.89 -30.13
N CYS A 4 5.73 -6.92 -30.31
CA CYS A 4 5.56 -8.22 -29.66
C CYS A 4 5.77 -8.18 -28.14
N CYS A 5 6.57 -7.25 -27.60
CA CYS A 5 6.81 -7.11 -26.16
C CYS A 5 5.61 -6.46 -25.45
N MET A 6 4.90 -5.54 -26.12
CA MET A 6 3.71 -4.88 -25.58
C MET A 6 2.50 -5.81 -25.49
N SER A 7 2.35 -6.76 -26.42
CA SER A 7 1.25 -7.74 -26.43
C SER A 7 1.26 -8.62 -25.17
N LYS A 8 2.44 -9.05 -24.72
CA LYS A 8 2.60 -9.89 -23.50
C LYS A 8 2.59 -9.08 -22.19
N PHE A 9 2.73 -7.76 -22.26
CA PHE A 9 2.68 -6.89 -21.08
C PHE A 9 1.25 -6.64 -20.59
N ARG A 10 0.29 -6.42 -21.52
CA ARG A 10 -1.11 -6.12 -21.17
C ARG A 10 -1.76 -7.12 -20.23
N PRO A 11 -1.71 -8.45 -20.44
CA PRO A 11 -2.35 -9.40 -19.53
C PRO A 11 -1.69 -9.41 -18.15
N LYS A 12 -0.37 -9.26 -18.06
CA LYS A 12 0.35 -9.16 -16.77
C LYS A 12 -0.01 -7.89 -16.03
N LEU A 13 -0.15 -6.76 -16.74
CA LEU A 13 -0.57 -5.49 -16.17
C LEU A 13 -1.97 -5.61 -15.56
N ILE A 14 -2.93 -6.11 -16.32
CA ILE A 14 -4.31 -6.30 -15.85
C ILE A 14 -4.31 -7.22 -14.62
N LEU A 15 -3.63 -8.36 -14.68
CA LEU A 15 -3.56 -9.31 -13.58
C LEU A 15 -2.98 -8.68 -12.31
N CYS A 16 -1.83 -7.99 -12.40
CA CYS A 16 -1.22 -7.35 -11.24
C CYS A 16 -2.11 -6.25 -10.65
N VAL A 17 -2.69 -5.40 -11.50
CA VAL A 17 -3.60 -4.34 -11.05
C VAL A 17 -4.83 -4.94 -10.38
N VAL A 18 -5.46 -5.95 -10.97
CA VAL A 18 -6.65 -6.61 -10.39
C VAL A 18 -6.31 -7.24 -9.03
N ILE A 19 -5.20 -7.99 -8.92
CA ILE A 19 -4.79 -8.61 -7.65
C ILE A 19 -4.62 -7.55 -6.56
N VAL A 20 -3.90 -6.46 -6.86
CA VAL A 20 -3.62 -5.39 -5.88
C VAL A 20 -4.90 -4.63 -5.53
N MET A 21 -5.77 -4.32 -6.51
CA MET A 21 -7.06 -3.64 -6.28
C MET A 21 -8.01 -4.48 -5.43
N VAL A 22 -8.14 -5.78 -5.73
CA VAL A 22 -8.99 -6.70 -4.95
C VAL A 22 -8.49 -6.82 -3.51
N SER A 23 -7.16 -6.91 -3.33
CA SER A 23 -6.55 -6.91 -2.01
C SER A 23 -6.91 -5.64 -1.22
N GLY A 24 -6.86 -4.47 -1.85
CA GLY A 24 -7.22 -3.20 -1.23
C GLY A 24 -8.73 -3.10 -0.91
N ALA A 25 -9.58 -3.59 -1.80
CA ALA A 25 -11.03 -3.59 -1.60
C ALA A 25 -11.44 -4.41 -0.36
N ALA A 26 -10.77 -5.53 -0.09
CA ALA A 26 -11.02 -6.34 1.11
C ALA A 26 -10.81 -5.53 2.41
N GLY A 27 -9.77 -4.67 2.48
CA GLY A 27 -9.57 -3.73 3.58
C GLY A 27 -10.68 -2.68 3.66
N GLY A 28 -11.17 -2.19 2.52
CA GLY A 28 -12.25 -1.21 2.46
C GLY A 28 -13.55 -1.67 3.12
N PHE A 29 -13.91 -2.94 3.01
CA PHE A 29 -15.09 -3.50 3.68
C PHE A 29 -14.98 -3.43 5.22
N VAL A 30 -13.81 -3.78 5.78
CA VAL A 30 -13.57 -3.68 7.22
C VAL A 30 -13.65 -2.23 7.70
N THR A 31 -13.05 -1.32 6.92
CA THR A 31 -13.07 0.12 7.22
C THR A 31 -14.49 0.68 7.22
N ALA A 32 -15.30 0.35 6.20
CA ALA A 32 -16.65 0.89 6.04
C ALA A 32 -17.56 0.58 7.24
N GLY A 33 -17.44 -0.61 7.83
CA GLY A 33 -18.21 -0.99 9.01
C GLY A 33 -17.80 -0.26 10.29
N SER A 34 -16.55 0.14 10.43
CA SER A 34 -16.02 0.73 11.66
C SER A 34 -16.05 2.26 11.70
N ILE A 35 -16.21 2.91 10.53
CA ILE A 35 -16.21 4.38 10.43
C ILE A 35 -17.35 5.02 11.22
N PRO A 36 -18.64 4.60 11.10
CA PRO A 36 -19.75 5.29 11.76
C PRO A 36 -19.76 5.08 13.28
N ASP A 37 -19.29 3.93 13.77
CA ASP A 37 -19.48 3.56 15.16
C ASP A 37 -18.28 3.89 16.04
N TRP A 38 -17.09 3.44 15.66
CA TRP A 38 -15.89 3.59 16.47
C TRP A 38 -15.03 4.78 16.05
N TYR A 39 -14.66 4.85 14.76
CA TYR A 39 -13.76 5.91 14.25
C TYR A 39 -14.34 7.31 14.37
N ALA A 40 -15.67 7.44 14.26
CA ALA A 40 -16.37 8.73 14.41
C ALA A 40 -16.25 9.30 15.84
N LYS A 41 -16.10 8.43 16.86
CA LYS A 41 -16.04 8.81 18.28
C LYS A 41 -14.61 9.16 18.74
N LEU A 42 -13.59 8.85 17.94
CA LEU A 42 -12.20 9.16 18.30
C LEU A 42 -11.92 10.65 18.18
N GLU A 43 -11.13 11.17 19.11
CA GLU A 43 -10.48 12.47 18.95
C GLU A 43 -9.49 12.41 17.77
N LYS A 44 -9.70 13.32 16.83
CA LYS A 44 -8.96 13.30 15.55
C LYS A 44 -7.74 14.21 15.61
N PRO A 45 -6.55 13.70 15.25
CA PRO A 45 -5.35 14.55 15.17
C PRO A 45 -5.54 15.67 14.15
N PRO A 46 -4.88 16.83 14.36
CA PRO A 46 -4.90 17.94 13.41
C PRO A 46 -4.54 17.49 12.00
N GLY A 47 -5.28 18.01 11.02
CA GLY A 47 -5.07 17.64 9.61
C GLY A 47 -5.77 16.37 9.16
N THR A 48 -6.50 15.65 10.01
CA THR A 48 -7.25 14.45 9.57
C THR A 48 -8.19 14.79 8.40
N PRO A 49 -8.05 14.13 7.24
CA PRO A 49 -8.85 14.44 6.06
C PRO A 49 -10.29 13.92 6.23
N PRO A 50 -11.26 14.49 5.49
CA PRO A 50 -12.61 13.95 5.40
C PRO A 50 -12.58 12.47 4.95
N ASN A 51 -13.49 11.65 5.49
CA ASN A 51 -13.55 10.21 5.20
C ASN A 51 -13.66 9.92 3.69
N ALA A 52 -14.33 10.79 2.93
CA ALA A 52 -14.48 10.66 1.48
C ALA A 52 -13.14 10.69 0.69
N VAL A 53 -12.08 11.23 1.27
CA VAL A 53 -10.75 11.31 0.62
C VAL A 53 -10.04 9.96 0.59
N PHE A 54 -10.26 9.11 1.59
CA PHE A 54 -9.53 7.84 1.71
C PHE A 54 -9.78 6.90 0.51
N GLY A 55 -11.02 6.74 0.08
CA GLY A 55 -11.39 5.85 -1.02
C GLY A 55 -10.67 6.16 -2.34
N PRO A 56 -10.83 7.38 -2.89
CA PRO A 56 -10.14 7.79 -4.11
C PRO A 56 -8.61 7.70 -4.03
N VAL A 57 -8.02 8.14 -2.92
CA VAL A 57 -6.55 8.10 -2.74
C VAL A 57 -6.04 6.67 -2.75
N TRP A 58 -6.63 5.77 -1.95
CA TRP A 58 -6.22 4.37 -1.93
C TRP A 58 -6.43 3.67 -3.28
N SER A 59 -7.52 3.99 -4.00
CA SER A 59 -7.75 3.44 -5.34
C SER A 59 -6.63 3.83 -6.32
N LEU A 60 -6.23 5.09 -6.31
CA LEU A 60 -5.11 5.56 -7.13
C LEU A 60 -3.79 4.90 -6.73
N LEU A 61 -3.53 4.79 -5.43
CA LEU A 61 -2.31 4.17 -4.92
C LEU A 61 -2.24 2.68 -5.30
N TYR A 62 -3.32 1.91 -5.13
CA TYR A 62 -3.35 0.50 -5.53
C TYR A 62 -3.16 0.32 -7.04
N LEU A 63 -3.71 1.21 -7.86
CA LEU A 63 -3.43 1.23 -9.30
C LEU A 63 -1.93 1.40 -9.58
N MET A 64 -1.29 2.39 -8.94
CA MET A 64 0.14 2.66 -9.11
C MET A 64 1.02 1.51 -8.60
N ILE A 65 0.66 0.90 -7.48
CA ILE A 65 1.32 -0.29 -6.91
C ILE A 65 1.22 -1.48 -7.87
N GLY A 66 0.03 -1.73 -8.44
CA GLY A 66 -0.19 -2.79 -9.42
C GLY A 66 0.61 -2.60 -10.71
N ILE A 67 0.68 -1.36 -11.22
CA ILE A 67 1.51 -1.01 -12.38
C ILE A 67 3.00 -1.22 -12.05
N SER A 68 3.45 -0.80 -10.87
CA SER A 68 4.83 -1.00 -10.41
C SER A 68 5.23 -2.47 -10.40
N LEU A 69 4.38 -3.33 -9.82
CA LEU A 69 4.56 -4.78 -9.81
C LEU A 69 4.66 -5.35 -11.23
N ALA A 70 3.72 -4.99 -12.10
CA ALA A 70 3.65 -5.48 -13.48
C ALA A 70 4.92 -5.12 -14.27
N ARG A 71 5.46 -3.92 -14.07
CA ARG A 71 6.70 -3.48 -14.72
C ARG A 71 7.89 -4.35 -14.32
N VAL A 72 8.11 -4.56 -13.01
CA VAL A 72 9.20 -5.40 -12.53
C VAL A 72 9.01 -6.85 -12.97
N TRP A 73 7.78 -7.36 -12.91
CA TRP A 73 7.50 -8.73 -13.36
C TRP A 73 7.80 -8.94 -14.83
N HIS A 74 7.43 -7.98 -15.68
CA HIS A 74 7.54 -8.12 -17.15
C HIS A 74 8.91 -7.72 -17.70
N PHE A 75 9.43 -6.55 -17.32
CA PHE A 75 10.62 -5.97 -17.95
C PHE A 75 11.94 -6.39 -17.30
N VAL A 76 11.92 -6.85 -16.05
CA VAL A 76 13.14 -7.27 -15.36
C VAL A 76 13.39 -8.77 -15.63
N PRO A 77 14.58 -9.16 -16.12
CA PRO A 77 14.95 -10.55 -16.31
C PRO A 77 14.86 -11.36 -15.01
N ALA A 78 14.63 -12.68 -15.14
CA ALA A 78 14.67 -13.58 -13.99
C ALA A 78 16.06 -13.59 -13.36
N GLY A 79 16.12 -13.65 -12.03
CA GLY A 79 17.36 -13.65 -11.26
C GLY A 79 17.15 -13.40 -9.78
N THR A 80 18.17 -13.59 -8.97
CA THR A 80 18.13 -13.47 -7.52
C THR A 80 17.73 -12.05 -7.05
N ALA A 81 18.20 -11.01 -7.75
CA ALA A 81 17.86 -9.62 -7.44
C ALA A 81 16.36 -9.35 -7.61
N LYS A 82 15.77 -9.79 -8.72
CA LYS A 82 14.32 -9.71 -8.96
C LYS A 82 13.54 -10.50 -7.90
N GLY A 83 13.96 -11.73 -7.61
CA GLY A 83 13.31 -12.57 -6.60
C GLY A 83 13.27 -11.88 -5.24
N ARG A 84 14.39 -11.36 -4.75
CA ARG A 84 14.45 -10.60 -3.48
C ARG A 84 13.60 -9.34 -3.48
N ALA A 85 13.55 -8.63 -4.59
CA ALA A 85 12.73 -7.43 -4.73
C ALA A 85 11.23 -7.75 -4.68
N LEU A 86 10.79 -8.84 -5.34
CA LEU A 86 9.40 -9.30 -5.30
C LEU A 86 9.00 -9.84 -3.91
N VAL A 87 9.90 -10.49 -3.18
CA VAL A 87 9.65 -10.91 -1.79
C VAL A 87 9.41 -9.69 -0.90
N ARG A 88 10.22 -8.62 -1.00
CA ARG A 88 9.99 -7.36 -0.27
C ARG A 88 8.65 -6.74 -0.63
N PHE A 89 8.31 -6.73 -1.92
CA PHE A 89 7.01 -6.27 -2.39
C PHE A 89 5.86 -7.09 -1.78
N ALA A 90 5.96 -8.40 -1.71
CA ALA A 90 4.96 -9.25 -1.10
C ALA A 90 4.80 -8.98 0.41
N ILE A 91 5.90 -8.84 1.13
CA ILE A 91 5.88 -8.54 2.57
C ILE A 91 5.16 -7.20 2.83
N GLN A 92 5.49 -6.13 2.08
CA GLN A 92 4.82 -4.85 2.28
C GLN A 92 3.32 -4.91 1.93
N MET A 93 2.91 -5.72 0.94
CA MET A 93 1.49 -5.93 0.64
C MET A 93 0.77 -6.67 1.77
N VAL A 94 1.39 -7.69 2.37
CA VAL A 94 0.83 -8.39 3.53
C VAL A 94 0.68 -7.42 4.72
N LEU A 95 1.70 -6.62 5.03
CA LEU A 95 1.63 -5.62 6.10
C LEU A 95 0.53 -4.58 5.86
N ASN A 96 0.35 -4.13 4.61
CA ASN A 96 -0.73 -3.23 4.23
C ASN A 96 -2.11 -3.85 4.49
N LEU A 97 -2.29 -5.12 4.09
CA LEU A 97 -3.55 -5.84 4.26
C LEU A 97 -3.92 -6.08 5.72
N ILE A 98 -2.97 -6.43 6.57
CA ILE A 98 -3.22 -6.72 7.99
C ILE A 98 -3.38 -5.45 8.84
N TRP A 99 -2.83 -4.31 8.40
CA TRP A 99 -2.97 -3.05 9.14
C TRP A 99 -4.43 -2.64 9.30
N THR A 100 -5.22 -2.71 8.22
CA THR A 100 -6.63 -2.29 8.22
C THR A 100 -7.49 -3.05 9.24
N PRO A 101 -7.52 -4.40 9.27
CA PRO A 101 -8.28 -5.12 10.28
C PRO A 101 -7.74 -4.93 11.70
N ILE A 102 -6.46 -4.69 11.90
CA ILE A 102 -5.90 -4.38 13.24
C ILE A 102 -6.37 -3.02 13.72
N PHE A 103 -6.33 -1.99 12.87
CA PHE A 103 -6.72 -0.64 13.25
C PHE A 103 -8.25 -0.51 13.37
N PHE A 104 -8.98 -0.85 12.29
CA PHE A 104 -10.43 -0.64 12.21
C PHE A 104 -11.27 -1.82 12.74
N GLY A 105 -10.77 -3.05 12.70
CA GLY A 105 -11.50 -4.23 13.15
C GLY A 105 -11.26 -4.56 14.62
N ALA A 106 -10.00 -4.68 15.01
CA ALA A 106 -9.63 -5.02 16.39
C ALA A 106 -9.48 -3.80 17.31
N HIS A 107 -9.47 -2.57 16.75
CA HIS A 107 -9.26 -1.31 17.48
C HIS A 107 -7.93 -1.24 18.25
N LEU A 108 -6.93 -2.02 17.82
CA LEU A 108 -5.62 -2.10 18.46
C LEU A 108 -4.67 -1.03 17.90
N VAL A 109 -4.92 0.24 18.24
CA VAL A 109 -4.23 1.41 17.67
C VAL A 109 -2.70 1.35 17.86
N ALA A 110 -2.21 0.87 19.02
CA ALA A 110 -0.78 0.73 19.30
C ALA A 110 -0.12 -0.36 18.43
N VAL A 111 -0.79 -1.52 18.28
CA VAL A 111 -0.31 -2.61 17.41
C VAL A 111 -0.33 -2.16 15.95
N ALA A 112 -1.40 -1.48 15.53
CA ALA A 112 -1.50 -0.90 14.19
C ALA A 112 -0.37 0.10 13.91
N LEU A 113 0.05 0.90 14.89
CA LEU A 113 1.19 1.80 14.77
C LEU A 113 2.50 1.03 14.51
N ALA A 114 2.75 -0.07 15.22
CA ALA A 114 3.92 -0.90 14.97
C ALA A 114 3.90 -1.52 13.56
N VAL A 115 2.74 -2.00 13.13
CA VAL A 115 2.55 -2.59 11.79
C VAL A 115 2.75 -1.54 10.68
N ILE A 116 2.21 -0.32 10.82
CA ILE A 116 2.35 0.71 9.77
C ILE A 116 3.78 1.24 9.69
N VAL A 117 4.51 1.30 10.79
CA VAL A 117 5.95 1.64 10.78
C VAL A 117 6.75 0.55 10.07
N ALA A 118 6.48 -0.74 10.35
CA ALA A 118 7.10 -1.85 9.62
C ALA A 118 6.74 -1.81 8.11
N LEU A 119 5.50 -1.50 7.78
CA LEU A 119 5.04 -1.29 6.42
C LEU A 119 5.82 -0.16 5.73
N TRP A 120 5.96 0.99 6.38
CA TRP A 120 6.72 2.13 5.86
C TRP A 120 8.16 1.74 5.50
N VAL A 121 8.85 1.04 6.43
CA VAL A 121 10.21 0.53 6.20
C VAL A 121 10.24 -0.42 5.00
N MET A 122 9.28 -1.34 4.90
CA MET A 122 9.23 -2.30 3.80
C MET A 122 8.92 -1.67 2.45
N ILE A 123 8.11 -0.61 2.40
CA ILE A 123 7.89 0.18 1.18
C ILE A 123 9.19 0.84 0.75
N LEU A 124 9.90 1.50 1.67
CA LEU A 124 11.19 2.12 1.39
C LEU A 124 12.21 1.11 0.85
N LEU A 125 12.34 -0.06 1.51
CA LEU A 125 13.22 -1.14 1.06
C LEU A 125 12.82 -1.71 -0.30
N THR A 126 11.52 -1.72 -0.63
CA THR A 126 11.02 -2.12 -1.95
C THR A 126 11.38 -1.10 -3.01
N ILE A 127 11.21 0.19 -2.75
CA ILE A 127 11.61 1.29 -3.65
C ILE A 127 13.12 1.18 -3.95
N LEU A 128 13.94 1.03 -2.92
CA LEU A 128 15.40 0.91 -3.06
C LEU A 128 15.79 -0.35 -3.86
N ALA A 129 15.05 -1.46 -3.71
CA ALA A 129 15.29 -2.67 -4.46
C ALA A 129 14.82 -2.58 -5.93
N PHE A 130 13.73 -1.85 -6.20
CA PHE A 130 13.20 -1.64 -7.55
C PHE A 130 14.01 -0.63 -8.35
N LYS A 131 14.59 0.38 -7.69
CA LYS A 131 15.32 1.49 -8.34
C LYS A 131 16.41 1.03 -9.32
N PRO A 132 17.31 0.09 -9.01
CA PRO A 132 18.29 -0.43 -9.97
C PRO A 132 17.70 -1.36 -11.02
N LEU A 133 16.52 -1.94 -10.80
CA LEU A 133 15.87 -2.89 -11.70
C LEU A 133 14.95 -2.20 -12.72
N ASP A 134 14.10 -1.31 -12.26
CA ASP A 134 13.20 -0.45 -13.05
C ASP A 134 12.91 0.84 -12.28
N ARG A 135 13.55 1.93 -12.70
CA ARG A 135 13.42 3.24 -12.04
C ARG A 135 11.98 3.75 -12.03
N ASN A 136 11.22 3.50 -13.10
CA ASN A 136 9.82 3.95 -13.18
C ASN A 136 8.93 3.16 -12.21
N ALA A 137 9.18 1.86 -12.04
CA ALA A 137 8.48 1.07 -11.03
C ALA A 137 8.76 1.59 -9.61
N ALA A 138 10.00 1.98 -9.31
CA ALA A 138 10.34 2.57 -8.02
C ALA A 138 9.63 3.91 -7.79
N TRP A 139 9.58 4.79 -8.79
CA TRP A 139 8.89 6.09 -8.68
C TRP A 139 7.37 5.95 -8.46
N LEU A 140 6.74 4.93 -9.03
CA LEU A 140 5.31 4.65 -8.81
C LEU A 140 4.97 4.32 -7.35
N LEU A 141 5.95 3.89 -6.55
CA LEU A 141 5.76 3.61 -5.12
C LEU A 141 6.01 4.82 -4.21
N VAL A 142 6.58 5.92 -4.73
CA VAL A 142 6.89 7.12 -3.92
C VAL A 142 5.63 7.79 -3.36
N PRO A 143 4.54 8.01 -4.13
CA PRO A 143 3.30 8.55 -3.58
C PRO A 143 2.69 7.65 -2.49
N TYR A 144 2.83 6.32 -2.64
CA TYR A 144 2.40 5.38 -1.61
C TYR A 144 3.21 5.53 -0.31
N LEU A 145 4.53 5.67 -0.39
CA LEU A 145 5.38 5.95 0.78
C LEU A 145 4.96 7.25 1.47
N ALA A 146 4.72 8.31 0.70
CA ALA A 146 4.28 9.60 1.23
C ALA A 146 2.92 9.48 1.96
N TRP A 147 1.96 8.75 1.37
CA TRP A 147 0.66 8.52 2.00
C TRP A 147 0.76 7.69 3.27
N VAL A 148 1.59 6.64 3.29
CA VAL A 148 1.81 5.83 4.49
C VAL A 148 2.56 6.61 5.57
N SER A 149 3.45 7.55 5.21
CA SER A 149 4.06 8.48 6.18
C SER A 149 2.99 9.32 6.87
N TYR A 150 2.05 9.86 6.10
CA TYR A 150 0.94 10.63 6.63
C TYR A 150 -0.02 9.77 7.48
N ALA A 151 -0.35 8.56 7.03
CA ALA A 151 -1.15 7.62 7.80
C ALA A 151 -0.47 7.18 9.11
N THR A 152 0.86 7.08 9.14
CA THR A 152 1.64 6.80 10.35
C THR A 152 1.53 7.97 11.34
N TYR A 153 1.63 9.22 10.88
CA TYR A 153 1.39 10.39 11.70
C TYR A 153 -0.02 10.38 12.31
N LEU A 154 -1.05 10.10 11.50
CA LEU A 154 -2.43 10.02 12.01
C LEU A 154 -2.59 8.89 13.02
N ASN A 155 -2.04 7.70 12.77
CA ASN A 155 -2.11 6.57 13.70
C ASN A 155 -1.44 6.91 15.04
N ALA A 156 -0.27 7.55 15.02
CA ALA A 156 0.41 8.01 16.23
C ALA A 156 -0.44 9.05 16.99
N GLY A 157 -1.04 10.00 16.26
CA GLY A 157 -1.94 11.00 16.84
C GLY A 157 -3.17 10.38 17.51
N PHE A 158 -3.82 9.41 16.84
CA PHE A 158 -4.93 8.66 17.44
C PHE A 158 -4.52 7.94 18.73
N LEU A 159 -3.32 7.33 18.75
CA LEU A 159 -2.81 6.65 19.95
C LEU A 159 -2.59 7.61 21.11
N VAL A 160 -2.10 8.82 20.86
CA VAL A 160 -1.80 9.82 21.91
C VAL A 160 -3.06 10.46 22.45
N MET A 161 -4.03 10.79 21.56
CA MET A 161 -5.23 11.53 21.92
C MET A 161 -6.33 10.66 22.54
N ASN A 162 -6.32 9.33 22.30
CA ASN A 162 -7.36 8.41 22.75
C ASN A 162 -6.82 7.35 23.73
N ARG A 163 -5.89 7.73 24.59
CA ARG A 163 -5.35 6.89 25.68
C ARG A 163 -6.30 6.78 26.84
#